data_043812ce30f45021d477cc7a11826a59
#
_entry.id   043812ce30f45021d477cc7a11826a59
#
_cell.length_a   1.000
_cell.length_b   1.000
_cell.length_c   1.000
_cell.angle_alpha   90.00
_cell.angle_beta   90.00
_cell.angle_gamma   90.00
#
_symmetry.space_group_name_H-M   'P 1'
#
loop_
_entity.id
_entity.type
_entity.pdbx_description
1 polymer ?
#
loop_
_entity_poly.entity_id
_entity_poly.type
_entity_poly.pdbx_seq_one_letter_code
_entity_poly.pdbx_strand_id
1 'polypeptide(L)'
;MVELTWMTGGKQGSGIDVALGLFSRLMMKFGYNIYGYREYFSNIKGMHSFFTVRVSDKKIASIPSTVDMAVFADTESVLGEKNERGEIVHEGHARDIKKDGLLVVDSKLEKAKIGRNDIKILDIDFDSIISGVAKKFNKPTSDVVIAKNIICVSASAYLLGFDHDAVVEAIKSEFAKKPQSVVDLDVSVSEETVEYLKTRNGELASETINYMKSKGMTPEKILKNGDQGQQIYMEGFASTAIGKAIAGCKMQIYYPITPASDESVFIEEHPELGIRVIQPESELAVLAMTAGANVAGVRASSSTSGPGMSLMAETVTWAGMNEVPLVLVDHQRGAPATGQPTRTEQGDLMFAIHQGHGDFGRIIMAPGDVEESIEMTAEAFNYAERYQLPVIVLGEKAISQGSMNMSKSTVTAIKDRYRVDRGKLVDEVKAPYKRFEFTDDNISPRIKLGNPNAIFWLTGDEHDEWGHVSEEPTNRIKMMDKRNGKYDRILQDLKPEEKFKMVGDVNNAELLAVTWGGPSAAVIEAVEGNNKVAVMQIKLIHPLPKEAVEILKKAKNTVIIEENITAQLKQHIASVTGFVIPNEILKYNGRLVRYDEVSEALTRVMKGENKVILNGY
;
A
#
# COMPACT_ATOMS: atom_id res chain seq x y z
N MET A 1 -14.09 1.08 -23.41
CA MET A 1 -13.34 1.00 -22.15
C MET A 1 -14.34 0.66 -21.09
N VAL A 2 -14.16 -0.47 -20.41
CA VAL A 2 -15.00 -0.83 -19.27
C VAL A 2 -14.37 -0.23 -18.03
N GLU A 3 -15.17 0.49 -17.26
CA GLU A 3 -14.77 1.06 -15.99
C GLU A 3 -15.96 1.09 -15.04
N LEU A 4 -15.77 0.54 -13.87
CA LEU A 4 -16.77 0.47 -12.81
C LEU A 4 -16.08 0.70 -11.46
N THR A 5 -16.65 1.57 -10.63
CA THR A 5 -16.26 1.70 -9.23
C THR A 5 -17.40 1.23 -8.35
N TRP A 6 -17.17 0.17 -7.59
CA TRP A 6 -18.09 -0.47 -6.68
C TRP A 6 -17.72 -0.22 -5.23
N MET A 7 -18.73 -0.07 -4.36
CA MET A 7 -18.50 0.13 -2.92
C MET A 7 -19.46 -0.73 -2.10
N THR A 8 -18.95 -1.26 -0.99
CA THR A 8 -19.76 -1.83 0.08
C THR A 8 -19.19 -1.44 1.45
N GLY A 9 -20.04 -1.48 2.46
CA GLY A 9 -19.63 -1.12 3.82
C GLY A 9 -20.56 -1.68 4.88
N GLY A 10 -20.14 -1.54 6.14
CA GLY A 10 -20.87 -2.00 7.32
C GLY A 10 -20.01 -1.97 8.56
N LYS A 11 -20.49 -2.57 9.66
CA LYS A 11 -19.73 -2.65 10.90
C LYS A 11 -18.55 -3.62 10.77
N GLN A 12 -17.42 -3.24 11.30
CA GLN A 12 -16.24 -4.12 11.32
C GLN A 12 -16.55 -5.45 12.01
N GLY A 13 -16.22 -6.56 11.35
CA GLY A 13 -16.56 -7.92 11.79
C GLY A 13 -17.88 -8.45 11.22
N SER A 14 -18.61 -7.68 10.40
CA SER A 14 -19.82 -8.14 9.71
C SER A 14 -19.53 -8.92 8.42
N GLY A 15 -18.27 -9.25 8.13
CA GLY A 15 -17.84 -10.03 6.97
C GLY A 15 -17.64 -9.22 5.68
N ILE A 16 -17.41 -7.92 5.78
CA ILE A 16 -17.20 -7.02 4.63
C ILE A 16 -15.96 -7.44 3.83
N ASP A 17 -14.91 -7.94 4.48
CA ASP A 17 -13.70 -8.45 3.84
C ASP A 17 -14.02 -9.60 2.86
N VAL A 18 -15.01 -10.44 3.22
CA VAL A 18 -15.49 -11.51 2.35
C VAL A 18 -16.15 -10.95 1.08
N ALA A 19 -16.95 -9.89 1.21
CA ALA A 19 -17.57 -9.25 0.04
C ALA A 19 -16.51 -8.69 -0.91
N LEU A 20 -15.45 -8.05 -0.39
CA LEU A 20 -14.32 -7.58 -1.17
C LEU A 20 -13.65 -8.74 -1.93
N GLY A 21 -13.28 -9.80 -1.22
CA GLY A 21 -12.60 -10.97 -1.80
C GLY A 21 -13.45 -11.63 -2.90
N LEU A 22 -14.73 -11.85 -2.65
CA LEU A 22 -15.65 -12.44 -3.62
C LEU A 22 -15.83 -11.58 -4.87
N PHE A 23 -16.12 -10.28 -4.69
CA PHE A 23 -16.31 -9.36 -5.81
C PHE A 23 -15.04 -9.24 -6.65
N SER A 24 -13.90 -9.09 -6.01
CA SER A 24 -12.61 -9.01 -6.68
C SER A 24 -12.27 -10.27 -7.48
N ARG A 25 -12.46 -11.47 -6.90
CA ARG A 25 -12.24 -12.75 -7.59
C ARG A 25 -13.17 -12.93 -8.77
N LEU A 26 -14.44 -12.52 -8.61
CA LEU A 26 -15.41 -12.56 -9.68
C LEU A 26 -14.96 -11.69 -10.87
N MET A 27 -14.53 -10.45 -10.61
CA MET A 27 -14.03 -9.55 -11.65
C MET A 27 -12.78 -10.09 -12.33
N MET A 28 -11.83 -10.63 -11.54
CA MET A 28 -10.60 -11.26 -12.07
C MET A 28 -10.92 -12.46 -12.98
N LYS A 29 -11.90 -13.29 -12.61
CA LYS A 29 -12.33 -14.43 -13.42
C LYS A 29 -12.80 -14.01 -14.82
N PHE A 30 -13.39 -12.81 -14.92
CA PHE A 30 -13.78 -12.23 -16.20
C PHE A 30 -12.68 -11.43 -16.89
N GLY A 31 -11.46 -11.46 -16.36
CA GLY A 31 -10.28 -10.88 -17.00
C GLY A 31 -10.10 -9.38 -16.79
N TYR A 32 -10.79 -8.78 -15.81
CA TYR A 32 -10.62 -7.39 -15.45
C TYR A 32 -9.42 -7.15 -14.55
N ASN A 33 -8.85 -5.97 -14.69
CA ASN A 33 -7.94 -5.43 -13.69
C ASN A 33 -8.77 -4.78 -12.58
N ILE A 34 -8.32 -4.95 -11.35
CA ILE A 34 -8.96 -4.41 -10.16
C ILE A 34 -7.95 -3.65 -9.32
N TYR A 35 -8.44 -2.60 -8.68
CA TYR A 35 -7.77 -1.94 -7.56
C TYR A 35 -8.79 -1.74 -6.45
N GLY A 36 -8.53 -2.29 -5.28
CA GLY A 36 -9.36 -2.18 -4.09
C GLY A 36 -8.66 -1.40 -2.99
N TYR A 37 -9.45 -0.65 -2.21
CA TYR A 37 -8.94 0.05 -1.04
C TYR A 37 -9.90 -0.09 0.14
N ARG A 38 -9.32 -0.46 1.29
CA ARG A 38 -10.03 -0.62 2.55
C ARG A 38 -9.90 0.63 3.42
N GLU A 39 -11.05 1.13 3.88
CA GLU A 39 -11.09 2.16 4.90
C GLU A 39 -11.90 1.70 6.12
N TYR A 40 -11.39 2.03 7.31
CA TYR A 40 -12.04 1.73 8.57
C TYR A 40 -11.77 2.86 9.57
N PHE A 41 -12.73 3.11 10.47
CA PHE A 41 -12.63 4.21 11.44
C PHE A 41 -11.77 3.85 12.65
N SER A 42 -11.70 2.55 13.02
CA SER A 42 -10.93 2.05 14.14
C SER A 42 -10.68 0.56 14.00
N ASN A 43 -9.67 0.02 14.68
CA ASN A 43 -9.48 -1.42 14.84
C ASN A 43 -10.47 -2.04 15.86
N ILE A 44 -11.33 -1.22 16.49
CA ILE A 44 -12.35 -1.68 17.44
C ILE A 44 -13.51 -2.30 16.67
N LYS A 45 -13.89 -3.53 17.03
CA LYS A 45 -15.05 -4.21 16.44
C LYS A 45 -16.31 -3.35 16.61
N GLY A 46 -17.14 -3.31 15.55
CA GLY A 46 -18.40 -2.59 15.54
C GLY A 46 -18.34 -1.17 15.00
N MET A 47 -17.16 -0.59 14.77
CA MET A 47 -17.02 0.68 14.07
C MET A 47 -17.19 0.49 12.56
N HIS A 48 -17.57 1.56 11.86
CA HIS A 48 -17.83 1.53 10.43
C HIS A 48 -16.55 1.21 9.62
N SER A 49 -16.71 0.36 8.60
CA SER A 49 -15.67 0.00 7.63
C SER A 49 -16.29 -0.11 6.25
N PHE A 50 -15.52 0.22 5.21
CA PHE A 50 -15.99 0.11 3.84
C PHE A 50 -14.85 -0.19 2.87
N PHE A 51 -15.22 -0.71 1.71
CA PHE A 51 -14.32 -0.99 0.61
C PHE A 51 -14.79 -0.31 -0.66
N THR A 52 -13.85 0.25 -1.39
CA THR A 52 -14.03 0.70 -2.76
C THR A 52 -13.21 -0.20 -3.67
N VAL A 53 -13.84 -0.77 -4.69
CA VAL A 53 -13.19 -1.58 -5.73
C VAL A 53 -13.42 -0.93 -7.07
N ARG A 54 -12.35 -0.56 -7.73
CA ARG A 54 -12.39 -0.12 -9.12
C ARG A 54 -12.05 -1.30 -10.02
N VAL A 55 -12.79 -1.43 -11.13
CA VAL A 55 -12.68 -2.48 -12.13
C VAL A 55 -12.43 -1.82 -13.48
N SER A 56 -11.44 -2.29 -14.24
CA SER A 56 -11.12 -1.74 -15.56
C SER A 56 -10.59 -2.81 -16.52
N ASP A 57 -10.69 -2.55 -17.81
CA ASP A 57 -10.02 -3.32 -18.86
C ASP A 57 -8.52 -2.94 -19.00
N LYS A 58 -8.06 -1.89 -18.31
CA LYS A 58 -6.67 -1.46 -18.23
C LYS A 58 -6.08 -1.76 -16.85
N LYS A 59 -4.75 -1.81 -16.75
CA LYS A 59 -4.05 -1.84 -15.46
C LYS A 59 -4.32 -0.53 -14.71
N ILE A 60 -4.77 -0.62 -13.48
CA ILE A 60 -5.12 0.50 -12.60
C ILE A 60 -4.48 0.30 -11.22
N ALA A 61 -4.17 1.41 -10.54
CA ALA A 61 -3.63 1.41 -9.18
C ALA A 61 -4.13 2.62 -8.35
N SER A 62 -5.27 3.20 -8.73
CA SER A 62 -5.93 4.29 -8.00
C SER A 62 -7.46 4.20 -8.11
N ILE A 63 -8.17 5.00 -7.33
CA ILE A 63 -9.64 5.09 -7.36
C ILE A 63 -10.10 6.53 -7.62
N PRO A 64 -11.32 6.73 -8.19
CA PRO A 64 -11.93 8.05 -8.32
C PRO A 64 -12.58 8.52 -7.01
N SER A 65 -12.97 9.78 -6.97
CA SER A 65 -13.68 10.40 -5.85
C SER A 65 -15.12 9.93 -5.68
N THR A 66 -15.72 9.37 -6.73
CA THR A 66 -17.10 8.91 -6.71
C THR A 66 -17.23 7.48 -7.20
N VAL A 67 -18.29 6.79 -6.78
CA VAL A 67 -18.57 5.40 -7.15
C VAL A 67 -19.76 5.30 -8.08
N ASP A 68 -19.74 4.30 -8.98
CA ASP A 68 -20.82 4.00 -9.91
C ASP A 68 -21.94 3.21 -9.25
N MET A 69 -21.58 2.30 -8.36
CA MET A 69 -22.49 1.40 -7.68
C MET A 69 -22.08 1.21 -6.23
N ALA A 70 -23.02 1.42 -5.30
CA ALA A 70 -22.84 1.11 -3.89
C ALA A 70 -23.92 0.14 -3.41
N VAL A 71 -23.54 -0.81 -2.55
CA VAL A 71 -24.46 -1.82 -2.00
C VAL A 71 -24.27 -1.93 -0.51
N PHE A 72 -25.30 -1.60 0.28
CA PHE A 72 -25.21 -1.57 1.74
C PHE A 72 -26.35 -2.35 2.39
N ALA A 73 -25.98 -3.21 3.34
CA ALA A 73 -26.92 -4.02 4.12
C ALA A 73 -27.43 -3.31 5.40
N ASP A 74 -26.96 -2.09 5.67
CA ASP A 74 -27.35 -1.33 6.85
C ASP A 74 -27.54 0.17 6.55
N THR A 75 -28.34 0.81 7.39
CA THR A 75 -28.69 2.23 7.26
C THR A 75 -27.53 3.17 7.55
N GLU A 76 -26.66 2.77 8.48
CA GLU A 76 -25.53 3.58 8.94
C GLU A 76 -24.54 3.82 7.80
N SER A 77 -24.22 2.79 7.02
CA SER A 77 -23.36 2.92 5.82
C SER A 77 -23.92 3.92 4.80
N VAL A 78 -25.24 4.04 4.69
CA VAL A 78 -25.89 4.94 3.71
C VAL A 78 -25.97 6.37 4.22
N LEU A 79 -26.46 6.56 5.45
CA LEU A 79 -26.83 7.88 6.01
C LEU A 79 -25.77 8.47 6.93
N GLY A 80 -24.78 7.67 7.37
CA GLY A 80 -23.81 8.03 8.38
C GLY A 80 -24.34 7.84 9.80
N GLU A 81 -23.48 8.15 10.75
CA GLU A 81 -23.74 8.02 12.18
C GLU A 81 -23.43 9.35 12.90
N LYS A 82 -24.24 9.68 13.88
CA LYS A 82 -24.00 10.77 14.83
C LYS A 82 -23.93 10.21 16.24
N ASN A 83 -23.01 10.73 17.04
CA ASN A 83 -22.93 10.37 18.46
C ASN A 83 -24.09 10.99 19.27
N GLU A 84 -24.16 10.68 20.56
CA GLU A 84 -25.18 11.19 21.48
C GLU A 84 -25.20 12.73 21.58
N ARG A 85 -24.12 13.42 21.22
CA ARG A 85 -23.99 14.86 21.19
C ARG A 85 -24.42 15.49 19.85
N GLY A 86 -24.82 14.62 18.87
CA GLY A 86 -25.18 15.07 17.53
C GLY A 86 -23.99 15.37 16.60
N GLU A 87 -22.76 15.06 17.05
CA GLU A 87 -21.55 15.21 16.24
C GLU A 87 -21.44 14.05 15.26
N ILE A 88 -21.01 14.35 14.03
CA ILE A 88 -20.85 13.35 12.98
C ILE A 88 -19.69 12.42 13.32
N VAL A 89 -19.99 11.13 13.50
CA VAL A 89 -18.98 10.06 13.65
C VAL A 89 -18.45 9.69 12.28
N HIS A 90 -19.33 9.43 11.31
CA HIS A 90 -19.02 9.36 9.90
C HIS A 90 -20.20 9.86 9.07
N GLU A 91 -19.90 10.39 7.90
CA GLU A 91 -20.90 10.83 6.95
C GLU A 91 -21.21 9.69 5.98
N GLY A 92 -22.42 9.20 5.91
CA GLY A 92 -22.78 8.07 5.07
C GLY A 92 -22.35 8.19 3.59
N HIS A 93 -22.32 7.06 2.91
CA HIS A 93 -21.76 6.93 1.55
C HIS A 93 -22.76 7.23 0.43
N ALA A 94 -24.00 7.59 0.71
CA ALA A 94 -24.94 8.02 -0.32
C ALA A 94 -24.40 9.22 -1.13
N ARG A 95 -23.59 10.07 -0.51
CA ARG A 95 -22.93 11.23 -1.15
C ARG A 95 -21.82 10.85 -2.14
N ASP A 96 -21.17 9.71 -1.92
CA ASP A 96 -20.03 9.26 -2.72
C ASP A 96 -20.47 8.66 -4.07
N ILE A 97 -21.79 8.43 -4.25
CA ILE A 97 -22.34 7.91 -5.47
C ILE A 97 -22.42 9.02 -6.51
N LYS A 98 -21.86 8.80 -7.68
CA LYS A 98 -21.90 9.79 -8.76
C LYS A 98 -23.32 10.01 -9.24
N LYS A 99 -23.56 11.16 -9.86
CA LYS A 99 -24.82 11.44 -10.56
C LYS A 99 -25.14 10.32 -11.54
N ASP A 100 -26.39 9.87 -11.57
CA ASP A 100 -26.84 8.72 -12.34
C ASP A 100 -26.26 7.37 -11.91
N GLY A 101 -25.59 7.28 -10.74
CA GLY A 101 -25.11 6.03 -10.17
C GLY A 101 -26.22 5.21 -9.50
N LEU A 102 -25.87 4.01 -9.04
CA LEU A 102 -26.80 3.06 -8.43
C LEU A 102 -26.50 2.86 -6.94
N LEU A 103 -27.52 2.96 -6.11
CA LEU A 103 -27.49 2.60 -4.70
C LEU A 103 -28.44 1.42 -4.46
N VAL A 104 -27.92 0.31 -3.94
CA VAL A 104 -28.69 -0.84 -3.47
C VAL A 104 -28.69 -0.83 -1.94
N VAL A 105 -29.88 -0.87 -1.35
CA VAL A 105 -30.06 -0.75 0.11
C VAL A 105 -31.04 -1.77 0.67
N ASP A 106 -30.99 -1.97 1.99
CA ASP A 106 -32.04 -2.71 2.71
C ASP A 106 -33.39 -1.97 2.60
N SER A 107 -34.47 -2.70 2.29
CA SER A 107 -35.83 -2.18 2.16
C SER A 107 -36.36 -1.51 3.42
N LYS A 108 -35.75 -1.73 4.58
CA LYS A 108 -36.06 -1.04 5.83
C LYS A 108 -35.67 0.44 5.82
N LEU A 109 -34.77 0.84 4.94
CA LEU A 109 -34.34 2.22 4.81
C LEU A 109 -35.39 3.05 4.05
N GLU A 110 -35.94 4.06 4.70
CA GLU A 110 -36.82 5.02 4.05
C GLU A 110 -36.04 5.84 3.01
N LYS A 111 -36.34 5.63 1.72
CA LYS A 111 -35.65 6.30 0.59
C LYS A 111 -35.63 7.83 0.73
N ALA A 112 -36.67 8.42 1.32
CA ALA A 112 -36.73 9.87 1.55
C ALA A 112 -35.60 10.41 2.44
N LYS A 113 -35.07 9.58 3.33
CA LYS A 113 -33.94 9.96 4.20
C LYS A 113 -32.61 10.09 3.48
N ILE A 114 -32.48 9.50 2.29
CA ILE A 114 -31.25 9.55 1.48
C ILE A 114 -31.04 10.96 0.92
N GLY A 115 -32.11 11.70 0.64
CA GLY A 115 -32.04 13.09 0.18
C GLY A 115 -31.44 13.29 -1.22
N ARG A 116 -31.28 12.19 -2.01
CA ARG A 116 -30.73 12.18 -3.35
C ARG A 116 -31.80 11.76 -4.37
N ASN A 117 -32.04 12.58 -5.38
CA ASN A 117 -32.97 12.34 -6.48
C ASN A 117 -32.27 12.20 -7.84
N ASP A 118 -30.95 12.31 -7.84
CA ASP A 118 -30.09 12.24 -9.01
C ASP A 118 -29.34 10.88 -9.13
N ILE A 119 -29.70 9.90 -8.30
CA ILE A 119 -29.19 8.54 -8.31
C ILE A 119 -30.34 7.53 -8.44
N LYS A 120 -30.04 6.33 -8.93
CA LYS A 120 -30.99 5.22 -8.95
C LYS A 120 -30.94 4.45 -7.63
N ILE A 121 -32.07 4.14 -7.01
CA ILE A 121 -32.14 3.42 -5.74
C ILE A 121 -32.97 2.15 -5.92
N LEU A 122 -32.33 1.00 -5.65
CA LEU A 122 -32.96 -0.32 -5.59
C LEU A 122 -32.96 -0.81 -4.14
N ASP A 123 -34.12 -1.18 -3.64
CA ASP A 123 -34.25 -1.77 -2.31
C ASP A 123 -34.41 -3.30 -2.37
N ILE A 124 -33.78 -4.00 -1.45
CA ILE A 124 -33.82 -5.45 -1.27
C ILE A 124 -34.21 -5.75 0.17
N ASP A 125 -35.12 -6.71 0.40
CA ASP A 125 -35.44 -7.19 1.75
C ASP A 125 -34.41 -8.26 2.18
N PHE A 126 -33.30 -7.80 2.75
CA PHE A 126 -32.22 -8.65 3.23
C PHE A 126 -32.70 -9.66 4.28
N ASP A 127 -33.60 -9.24 5.18
CA ASP A 127 -34.07 -10.10 6.26
C ASP A 127 -35.01 -11.19 5.75
N SER A 128 -35.78 -10.94 4.71
CA SER A 128 -36.62 -11.97 4.06
C SER A 128 -35.74 -13.07 3.45
N ILE A 129 -34.67 -12.70 2.75
CA ILE A 129 -33.71 -13.64 2.16
C ILE A 129 -33.01 -14.46 3.26
N ILE A 130 -32.45 -13.80 4.27
CA ILE A 130 -31.75 -14.47 5.38
C ILE A 130 -32.68 -15.40 6.16
N SER A 131 -33.92 -14.97 6.44
CA SER A 131 -34.91 -15.80 7.15
C SER A 131 -35.35 -17.02 6.32
N GLY A 132 -35.49 -16.86 4.99
CA GLY A 132 -35.78 -17.95 4.08
C GLY A 132 -34.71 -19.03 4.11
N VAL A 133 -33.44 -18.64 4.00
CA VAL A 133 -32.30 -19.56 4.08
C VAL A 133 -32.16 -20.18 5.47
N ALA A 134 -32.30 -19.41 6.53
CA ALA A 134 -32.25 -19.91 7.91
C ALA A 134 -33.27 -21.05 8.13
N LYS A 135 -34.49 -20.84 7.64
CA LYS A 135 -35.56 -21.86 7.67
C LYS A 135 -35.19 -23.10 6.85
N LYS A 136 -34.66 -22.93 5.63
CA LYS A 136 -34.23 -24.03 4.74
C LYS A 136 -33.19 -24.93 5.39
N PHE A 137 -32.24 -24.32 6.14
CA PHE A 137 -31.15 -25.03 6.83
C PHE A 137 -31.46 -25.39 8.29
N ASN A 138 -32.70 -25.11 8.76
CA ASN A 138 -33.11 -25.33 10.15
C ASN A 138 -32.11 -24.69 11.18
N LYS A 139 -31.69 -23.45 10.90
CA LYS A 139 -30.78 -22.66 11.74
C LYS A 139 -31.47 -21.42 12.29
N PRO A 140 -31.01 -20.91 13.48
CA PRO A 140 -31.41 -19.58 13.91
C PRO A 140 -31.00 -18.51 12.90
N THR A 141 -31.80 -17.48 12.71
CA THR A 141 -31.48 -16.35 11.82
C THR A 141 -30.17 -15.64 12.20
N SER A 142 -29.86 -15.61 13.52
CA SER A 142 -28.58 -15.07 14.05
C SER A 142 -27.34 -15.73 13.45
N ASP A 143 -27.43 -17.01 13.10
CA ASP A 143 -26.30 -17.79 12.57
C ASP A 143 -26.08 -17.54 11.07
N VAL A 144 -27.10 -17.01 10.37
CA VAL A 144 -27.09 -16.75 8.93
C VAL A 144 -26.88 -15.27 8.62
N VAL A 145 -27.12 -14.37 9.57
CA VAL A 145 -27.08 -12.92 9.36
C VAL A 145 -25.73 -12.40 8.82
N ILE A 146 -24.63 -13.11 9.14
CA ILE A 146 -23.29 -12.77 8.64
C ILE A 146 -23.20 -12.92 7.11
N ALA A 147 -24.05 -13.72 6.50
CA ALA A 147 -24.10 -13.92 5.06
C ALA A 147 -24.79 -12.78 4.29
N LYS A 148 -25.17 -11.67 4.95
CA LYS A 148 -25.70 -10.46 4.26
C LYS A 148 -24.71 -9.92 3.22
N ASN A 149 -23.41 -10.11 3.40
CA ASN A 149 -22.40 -9.73 2.40
C ASN A 149 -22.52 -10.53 1.10
N ILE A 150 -22.95 -11.80 1.20
CA ILE A 150 -23.21 -12.62 0.01
C ILE A 150 -24.34 -12.02 -0.81
N ILE A 151 -25.39 -11.47 -0.14
CA ILE A 151 -26.46 -10.75 -0.82
C ILE A 151 -25.90 -9.54 -1.57
N CYS A 152 -25.02 -8.75 -0.94
CA CYS A 152 -24.41 -7.57 -1.57
C CYS A 152 -23.67 -7.95 -2.86
N VAL A 153 -22.85 -9.00 -2.83
CA VAL A 153 -22.08 -9.45 -4.00
C VAL A 153 -23.00 -10.08 -5.07
N SER A 154 -23.94 -10.94 -4.66
CA SER A 154 -24.84 -11.64 -5.58
C SER A 154 -25.79 -10.68 -6.29
N ALA A 155 -26.32 -9.69 -5.56
CA ALA A 155 -27.14 -8.63 -6.15
C ALA A 155 -26.32 -7.79 -7.14
N SER A 156 -25.11 -7.41 -6.78
CA SER A 156 -24.21 -6.66 -7.66
C SER A 156 -23.92 -7.44 -8.94
N ALA A 157 -23.55 -8.71 -8.81
CA ALA A 157 -23.24 -9.57 -9.94
C ALA A 157 -24.44 -9.74 -10.89
N TYR A 158 -25.63 -9.97 -10.33
CA TYR A 158 -26.87 -10.10 -11.11
C TYR A 158 -27.18 -8.80 -11.87
N LEU A 159 -27.11 -7.64 -11.20
CA LEU A 159 -27.38 -6.33 -11.79
C LEU A 159 -26.35 -5.92 -12.85
N LEU A 160 -25.13 -6.44 -12.73
CA LEU A 160 -24.08 -6.27 -13.73
C LEU A 160 -24.19 -7.27 -14.90
N GLY A 161 -25.13 -8.23 -14.83
CA GLY A 161 -25.37 -9.20 -15.89
C GLY A 161 -24.42 -10.39 -15.90
N PHE A 162 -23.77 -10.70 -14.78
CA PHE A 162 -22.95 -11.90 -14.63
C PHE A 162 -23.80 -13.17 -14.52
N ASP A 163 -23.27 -14.26 -15.04
CA ASP A 163 -23.87 -15.57 -14.84
C ASP A 163 -23.78 -15.98 -13.36
N HIS A 164 -24.89 -16.48 -12.81
CA HIS A 164 -24.96 -16.91 -11.42
C HIS A 164 -23.97 -18.05 -11.10
N ASP A 165 -23.70 -18.96 -12.05
CA ASP A 165 -22.74 -20.04 -11.86
C ASP A 165 -21.33 -19.50 -11.56
N ALA A 166 -20.97 -18.35 -12.12
CA ALA A 166 -19.69 -17.71 -11.83
C ALA A 166 -19.62 -17.20 -10.38
N VAL A 167 -20.73 -16.71 -9.83
CA VAL A 167 -20.82 -16.28 -8.42
C VAL A 167 -20.69 -17.50 -7.49
N VAL A 168 -21.39 -18.59 -7.81
CA VAL A 168 -21.30 -19.85 -7.05
C VAL A 168 -19.89 -20.41 -7.04
N GLU A 169 -19.19 -20.38 -8.16
CA GLU A 169 -17.79 -20.81 -8.20
C GLU A 169 -16.86 -19.88 -7.37
N ALA A 170 -17.10 -18.57 -7.39
CA ALA A 170 -16.34 -17.63 -6.57
C ALA A 170 -16.56 -17.91 -5.07
N ILE A 171 -17.81 -18.17 -4.64
CA ILE A 171 -18.14 -18.57 -3.25
C ILE A 171 -17.42 -19.85 -2.88
N LYS A 172 -17.50 -20.91 -3.71
CA LYS A 172 -16.81 -22.18 -3.45
C LYS A 172 -15.29 -22.02 -3.35
N SER A 173 -14.71 -21.16 -4.16
CA SER A 173 -13.27 -20.87 -4.12
C SER A 173 -12.87 -20.11 -2.85
N GLU A 174 -13.62 -19.08 -2.46
CA GLU A 174 -13.35 -18.26 -1.28
C GLU A 174 -13.42 -19.10 0.01
N PHE A 175 -14.42 -19.97 0.10
CA PHE A 175 -14.65 -20.78 1.28
C PHE A 175 -14.12 -22.23 1.17
N ALA A 176 -13.18 -22.48 0.24
CA ALA A 176 -12.64 -23.84 0.01
C ALA A 176 -12.03 -24.51 1.27
N LYS A 177 -11.56 -23.72 2.25
CA LYS A 177 -11.02 -24.20 3.52
C LYS A 177 -12.08 -24.29 4.65
N LYS A 178 -13.34 -23.88 4.40
CA LYS A 178 -14.42 -23.93 5.39
C LYS A 178 -15.22 -25.24 5.28
N PRO A 179 -15.95 -25.62 6.34
CA PRO A 179 -16.85 -26.76 6.27
C PRO A 179 -17.85 -26.63 5.11
N GLN A 180 -18.18 -27.74 4.43
CA GLN A 180 -19.09 -27.75 3.29
C GLN A 180 -20.45 -27.11 3.62
N SER A 181 -20.95 -27.30 4.85
CA SER A 181 -22.22 -26.71 5.31
C SER A 181 -22.23 -25.17 5.33
N VAL A 182 -21.05 -24.53 5.43
CA VAL A 182 -20.93 -23.07 5.31
C VAL A 182 -21.02 -22.68 3.83
N VAL A 183 -20.31 -23.38 2.97
CA VAL A 183 -20.33 -23.16 1.53
C VAL A 183 -21.74 -23.32 0.97
N ASP A 184 -22.44 -24.40 1.36
CA ASP A 184 -23.82 -24.67 0.90
C ASP A 184 -24.81 -23.59 1.36
N LEU A 185 -24.62 -23.07 2.57
CA LEU A 185 -25.42 -21.96 3.10
C LEU A 185 -25.20 -20.69 2.28
N ASP A 186 -23.95 -20.31 2.04
CA ASP A 186 -23.62 -19.09 1.29
C ASP A 186 -24.06 -19.18 -0.19
N VAL A 187 -23.94 -20.35 -0.80
CA VAL A 187 -24.49 -20.62 -2.13
C VAL A 187 -26.02 -20.45 -2.13
N SER A 188 -26.70 -20.99 -1.10
CA SER A 188 -28.16 -20.84 -0.99
C SER A 188 -28.58 -19.38 -0.78
N VAL A 189 -27.82 -18.57 -0.04
CA VAL A 189 -28.08 -17.13 0.09
C VAL A 189 -27.94 -16.44 -1.27
N SER A 190 -26.96 -16.82 -2.07
CA SER A 190 -26.77 -16.29 -3.43
C SER A 190 -27.94 -16.66 -4.35
N GLU A 191 -28.38 -17.93 -4.32
CA GLU A 191 -29.54 -18.42 -5.09
C GLU A 191 -30.83 -17.66 -4.74
N GLU A 192 -31.13 -17.55 -3.45
CA GLU A 192 -32.32 -16.83 -2.95
C GLU A 192 -32.27 -15.33 -3.30
N THR A 193 -31.07 -14.73 -3.31
CA THR A 193 -30.91 -13.32 -3.72
C THR A 193 -31.27 -13.12 -5.19
N VAL A 194 -30.78 -13.98 -6.06
CA VAL A 194 -31.10 -13.91 -7.50
C VAL A 194 -32.59 -14.19 -7.76
N GLU A 195 -33.18 -15.18 -7.07
CA GLU A 195 -34.58 -15.49 -7.18
C GLU A 195 -35.47 -14.34 -6.67
N TYR A 196 -35.10 -13.71 -5.58
CA TYR A 196 -35.76 -12.51 -5.05
C TYR A 196 -35.79 -11.39 -6.08
N LEU A 197 -34.64 -11.10 -6.70
CA LEU A 197 -34.51 -10.04 -7.71
C LEU A 197 -35.32 -10.34 -8.97
N LYS A 198 -35.42 -11.62 -9.38
CA LYS A 198 -36.24 -12.06 -10.53
C LYS A 198 -37.73 -11.96 -10.25
N THR A 199 -38.19 -12.38 -9.06
CA THR A 199 -39.60 -12.58 -8.77
C THR A 199 -40.28 -11.39 -8.13
N ARG A 200 -39.61 -10.73 -7.16
CA ARG A 200 -40.21 -9.61 -6.39
C ARG A 200 -39.87 -8.22 -6.93
N ASN A 201 -38.71 -8.09 -7.55
CA ASN A 201 -38.20 -6.83 -8.10
C ASN A 201 -37.88 -6.96 -9.60
N GLY A 202 -38.48 -7.94 -10.32
CA GLY A 202 -38.07 -8.30 -11.67
C GLY A 202 -38.14 -7.16 -12.69
N GLU A 203 -39.17 -6.33 -12.65
CA GLU A 203 -39.26 -5.14 -13.51
C GLU A 203 -38.20 -4.11 -13.16
N LEU A 204 -38.08 -3.72 -11.88
CA LEU A 204 -37.10 -2.75 -11.40
C LEU A 204 -35.65 -3.27 -11.57
N ALA A 205 -35.40 -4.56 -11.33
CA ALA A 205 -34.10 -5.18 -11.59
C ALA A 205 -33.78 -5.15 -13.10
N SER A 206 -34.74 -5.48 -13.98
CA SER A 206 -34.54 -5.41 -15.42
C SER A 206 -34.28 -3.99 -15.91
N GLU A 207 -35.00 -3.00 -15.41
CA GLU A 207 -34.73 -1.58 -15.68
C GLU A 207 -33.35 -1.18 -15.21
N THR A 208 -32.91 -1.64 -14.02
CA THR A 208 -31.60 -1.37 -13.48
C THR A 208 -30.51 -2.00 -14.34
N ILE A 209 -30.68 -3.26 -14.77
CA ILE A 209 -29.74 -3.93 -15.68
C ILE A 209 -29.61 -3.15 -16.99
N ASN A 210 -30.73 -2.71 -17.56
CA ASN A 210 -30.74 -1.94 -18.81
C ASN A 210 -30.07 -0.57 -18.61
N TYR A 211 -30.31 0.07 -17.47
CA TYR A 211 -29.66 1.31 -17.11
C TYR A 211 -28.12 1.11 -17.00
N MET A 212 -27.67 0.07 -16.28
CA MET A 212 -26.22 -0.23 -16.15
C MET A 212 -25.61 -0.51 -17.53
N LYS A 213 -26.30 -1.27 -18.40
CA LYS A 213 -25.87 -1.50 -19.79
C LYS A 213 -25.75 -0.20 -20.59
N SER A 214 -26.74 0.70 -20.47
CA SER A 214 -26.70 2.00 -21.17
C SER A 214 -25.54 2.89 -20.76
N LYS A 215 -25.04 2.70 -19.54
CA LYS A 215 -23.86 3.42 -18.99
C LYS A 215 -22.54 2.70 -19.29
N GLY A 216 -22.55 1.58 -20.02
CA GLY A 216 -21.34 0.79 -20.29
C GLY A 216 -20.77 0.08 -19.06
N MET A 217 -21.58 -0.08 -18.00
CA MET A 217 -21.18 -0.63 -16.71
C MET A 217 -21.33 -2.15 -16.60
N THR A 218 -21.69 -2.83 -17.69
CA THR A 218 -21.76 -4.29 -17.72
C THR A 218 -20.46 -4.85 -18.25
N PRO A 219 -19.84 -5.78 -17.53
CA PRO A 219 -18.66 -6.43 -18.04
C PRO A 219 -19.00 -7.29 -19.25
N GLU A 220 -18.47 -6.94 -20.41
CA GLU A 220 -18.40 -7.87 -21.52
C GLU A 220 -17.30 -8.88 -21.20
N LYS A 221 -17.54 -10.17 -21.53
CA LYS A 221 -16.57 -11.24 -21.34
C LYS A 221 -15.31 -10.92 -22.16
N ILE A 222 -14.33 -10.26 -21.56
CA ILE A 222 -13.04 -9.97 -22.18
C ILE A 222 -12.19 -11.23 -22.14
N LEU A 223 -12.60 -12.24 -22.87
CA LEU A 223 -11.71 -13.30 -23.29
C LEU A 223 -10.89 -12.73 -24.45
N LYS A 224 -9.93 -11.86 -24.16
CA LYS A 224 -8.86 -11.62 -25.11
C LYS A 224 -8.13 -12.95 -25.27
N ASN A 225 -8.07 -13.44 -26.50
CA ASN A 225 -7.20 -14.54 -26.91
C ASN A 225 -5.73 -14.13 -26.62
N GLY A 226 -5.30 -14.36 -25.44
CA GLY A 226 -3.96 -14.14 -24.91
C GLY A 226 -3.94 -14.77 -23.55
N ASP A 227 -2.93 -15.55 -23.30
CA ASP A 227 -2.66 -16.16 -22.00
C ASP A 227 -2.63 -15.05 -20.93
N GLN A 228 -3.77 -14.78 -20.29
CA GLN A 228 -3.83 -13.84 -19.18
C GLN A 228 -3.13 -14.41 -17.94
N GLY A 229 -2.58 -15.61 -18.03
CA GLY A 229 -1.88 -16.28 -16.96
C GLY A 229 -2.73 -16.41 -15.70
N GLN A 230 -2.27 -17.11 -14.71
CA GLN A 230 -2.92 -17.11 -13.40
C GLN A 230 -2.79 -15.72 -12.79
N GLN A 231 -3.92 -15.06 -12.54
CA GLN A 231 -3.97 -13.79 -11.81
C GLN A 231 -3.89 -14.07 -10.30
N ILE A 232 -3.16 -13.22 -9.60
CA ILE A 232 -3.04 -13.22 -8.15
C ILE A 232 -3.66 -11.93 -7.64
N TYR A 233 -4.57 -12.04 -6.69
CA TYR A 233 -5.05 -10.90 -5.90
C TYR A 233 -4.09 -10.68 -4.74
N MET A 234 -3.61 -9.46 -4.57
CA MET A 234 -2.58 -9.14 -3.58
C MET A 234 -2.82 -7.80 -2.91
N GLU A 235 -2.78 -7.82 -1.58
CA GLU A 235 -2.73 -6.61 -0.77
C GLU A 235 -1.28 -6.12 -0.61
N GLY A 236 -1.12 -4.80 -0.36
CA GLY A 236 0.20 -4.20 -0.28
C GLY A 236 1.06 -4.71 0.88
N PHE A 237 0.48 -5.04 2.03
CA PHE A 237 1.23 -5.67 3.12
C PHE A 237 1.73 -7.07 2.73
N ALA A 238 0.94 -7.84 1.98
CA ALA A 238 1.36 -9.14 1.46
C ALA A 238 2.46 -9.00 0.41
N SER A 239 2.42 -7.97 -0.43
CA SER A 239 3.47 -7.69 -1.41
C SER A 239 4.81 -7.39 -0.75
N THR A 240 4.82 -6.60 0.34
CA THR A 240 6.01 -6.34 1.16
C THR A 240 6.58 -7.65 1.74
N ALA A 241 5.72 -8.50 2.31
CA ALA A 241 6.12 -9.81 2.84
C ALA A 241 6.72 -10.73 1.77
N ILE A 242 6.13 -10.77 0.57
CA ILE A 242 6.65 -11.54 -0.58
C ILE A 242 8.00 -10.97 -1.04
N GLY A 243 8.16 -9.65 -1.08
CA GLY A 243 9.46 -9.01 -1.35
C GLY A 243 10.54 -9.46 -0.37
N LYS A 244 10.23 -9.52 0.93
CA LYS A 244 11.13 -10.08 1.97
C LYS A 244 11.47 -11.55 1.73
N ALA A 245 10.49 -12.36 1.36
CA ALA A 245 10.72 -13.78 1.05
C ALA A 245 11.63 -13.95 -0.17
N ILE A 246 11.40 -13.20 -1.25
CA ILE A 246 12.25 -13.17 -2.45
C ILE A 246 13.68 -12.75 -2.07
N ALA A 247 13.82 -11.75 -1.19
CA ALA A 247 15.10 -11.30 -0.67
C ALA A 247 15.86 -12.39 0.13
N GLY A 248 15.22 -13.46 0.52
CA GLY A 248 15.80 -14.47 1.39
C GLY A 248 15.86 -14.04 2.85
N CYS A 249 14.98 -13.15 3.28
CA CYS A 249 14.78 -12.80 4.67
C CYS A 249 14.44 -14.07 5.48
N LYS A 250 15.01 -14.19 6.69
CA LYS A 250 14.79 -15.34 7.58
C LYS A 250 14.11 -14.99 8.88
N MET A 251 14.11 -13.72 9.24
CA MET A 251 13.51 -13.24 10.49
C MET A 251 12.78 -11.92 10.24
N GLN A 252 11.49 -11.89 10.57
CA GLN A 252 10.69 -10.68 10.74
C GLN A 252 10.51 -10.44 12.23
N ILE A 253 10.95 -9.31 12.72
CA ILE A 253 10.86 -8.94 14.13
C ILE A 253 10.00 -7.68 14.22
N TYR A 254 8.91 -7.72 14.98
CA TYR A 254 7.96 -6.61 15.02
C TYR A 254 7.33 -6.44 16.40
N TYR A 255 6.88 -5.24 16.69
CA TYR A 255 5.94 -4.92 17.75
C TYR A 255 4.64 -4.41 17.13
N PRO A 256 3.45 -4.86 17.62
CA PRO A 256 2.19 -4.57 16.97
C PRO A 256 1.87 -3.08 16.89
N ILE A 257 1.74 -2.58 15.68
CA ILE A 257 1.31 -1.21 15.37
C ILE A 257 0.57 -1.18 14.02
N THR A 258 -0.57 -0.48 13.96
CA THR A 258 -1.32 -0.27 12.71
C THR A 258 -0.59 0.73 11.81
N PRO A 259 -0.47 0.49 10.47
CA PRO A 259 -0.94 -0.69 9.72
C PRO A 259 0.13 -1.79 9.55
N ALA A 260 1.31 -1.66 10.14
CA ALA A 260 2.45 -2.55 9.93
C ALA A 260 2.24 -3.99 10.42
N SER A 261 1.33 -4.21 11.39
CA SER A 261 1.05 -5.55 11.93
C SER A 261 0.52 -6.53 10.88
N ASP A 262 -0.25 -6.05 9.90
CA ASP A 262 -0.89 -6.91 8.90
C ASP A 262 0.14 -7.68 8.07
N GLU A 263 1.29 -7.07 7.80
CA GLU A 263 2.42 -7.72 7.12
C GLU A 263 2.98 -8.90 7.94
N SER A 264 3.22 -8.67 9.24
CA SER A 264 3.79 -9.71 10.12
C SER A 264 2.80 -10.84 10.36
N VAL A 265 1.52 -10.54 10.53
CA VAL A 265 0.44 -11.54 10.63
C VAL A 265 0.35 -12.37 9.34
N PHE A 266 0.43 -11.73 8.18
CA PHE A 266 0.46 -12.45 6.90
C PHE A 266 1.65 -13.43 6.82
N ILE A 267 2.84 -13.04 7.28
CA ILE A 267 4.01 -13.93 7.33
C ILE A 267 3.77 -15.10 8.29
N GLU A 268 3.14 -14.88 9.46
CA GLU A 268 2.81 -15.94 10.43
C GLU A 268 1.81 -16.95 9.84
N GLU A 269 0.84 -16.49 9.06
CA GLU A 269 -0.16 -17.33 8.41
C GLU A 269 0.39 -18.10 7.19
N HIS A 270 1.60 -17.71 6.69
CA HIS A 270 2.25 -18.29 5.50
C HIS A 270 3.66 -18.83 5.82
N PRO A 271 3.77 -19.91 6.62
CA PRO A 271 5.07 -20.48 7.00
C PRO A 271 5.90 -20.96 5.81
N GLU A 272 5.28 -21.21 4.65
CA GLU A 272 5.96 -21.54 3.38
C GLU A 272 6.87 -20.43 2.86
N LEU A 273 6.71 -19.18 3.33
CA LEU A 273 7.64 -18.08 3.02
C LEU A 273 9.02 -18.29 3.66
N GLY A 274 9.12 -19.18 4.64
CA GLY A 274 10.38 -19.54 5.30
C GLY A 274 10.96 -18.42 6.16
N ILE A 275 10.12 -17.49 6.63
CA ILE A 275 10.47 -16.36 7.50
C ILE A 275 9.93 -16.64 8.91
N ARG A 276 10.80 -16.63 9.91
CA ARG A 276 10.40 -16.74 11.32
C ARG A 276 9.96 -15.38 11.83
N VAL A 277 8.77 -15.30 12.41
CA VAL A 277 8.26 -14.09 13.05
C VAL A 277 8.57 -14.10 14.55
N ILE A 278 9.00 -12.96 15.08
CA ILE A 278 9.30 -12.77 16.52
C ILE A 278 8.67 -11.45 16.96
N GLN A 279 7.90 -11.51 18.06
CA GLN A 279 7.27 -10.35 18.67
C GLN A 279 7.84 -10.10 20.06
N PRO A 280 8.83 -9.21 20.23
CA PRO A 280 9.33 -8.80 21.54
C PRO A 280 8.43 -7.74 22.20
N GLU A 281 8.82 -7.27 23.38
CA GLU A 281 8.01 -6.40 24.24
C GLU A 281 7.93 -4.92 23.82
N SER A 282 8.80 -4.47 22.91
CA SER A 282 8.84 -3.05 22.46
C SER A 282 9.60 -2.88 21.16
N GLU A 283 9.40 -1.73 20.49
CA GLU A 283 10.15 -1.37 19.28
C GLU A 283 11.65 -1.22 19.53
N LEU A 284 12.07 -0.84 20.73
CA LEU A 284 13.49 -0.82 21.13
C LEU A 284 14.11 -2.21 20.99
N ALA A 285 13.45 -3.22 21.58
CA ALA A 285 13.88 -4.61 21.50
C ALA A 285 13.79 -5.15 20.07
N VAL A 286 12.74 -4.79 19.32
CA VAL A 286 12.56 -5.16 17.90
C VAL A 286 13.79 -4.83 17.08
N LEU A 287 14.21 -3.56 17.08
CA LEU A 287 15.28 -3.15 16.18
C LEU A 287 16.65 -3.62 16.67
N ALA A 288 16.88 -3.68 18.00
CA ALA A 288 18.10 -4.24 18.58
C ALA A 288 18.28 -5.72 18.21
N MET A 289 17.20 -6.54 18.29
CA MET A 289 17.23 -7.94 17.87
C MET A 289 17.46 -8.08 16.36
N THR A 290 16.83 -7.21 15.55
CA THR A 290 17.02 -7.18 14.09
C THR A 290 18.48 -6.88 13.74
N ALA A 291 19.08 -5.86 14.38
CA ALA A 291 20.49 -5.51 14.19
C ALA A 291 21.41 -6.66 14.60
N GLY A 292 21.15 -7.30 15.76
CA GLY A 292 21.92 -8.45 16.23
C GLY A 292 21.86 -9.64 15.26
N ALA A 293 20.68 -9.95 14.71
CA ALA A 293 20.52 -11.01 13.70
C ALA A 293 21.33 -10.70 12.42
N ASN A 294 21.30 -9.43 11.96
CA ASN A 294 22.08 -9.00 10.79
C ASN A 294 23.60 -9.03 11.05
N VAL A 295 24.06 -8.69 12.26
CA VAL A 295 25.46 -8.85 12.69
C VAL A 295 25.87 -10.32 12.62
N ALA A 296 24.99 -11.24 13.06
CA ALA A 296 25.23 -12.68 12.97
C ALA A 296 25.21 -13.23 11.53
N GLY A 297 24.89 -12.40 10.54
CA GLY A 297 24.87 -12.77 9.14
C GLY A 297 23.51 -13.32 8.65
N VAL A 298 22.46 -13.18 9.44
CA VAL A 298 21.08 -13.51 9.04
C VAL A 298 20.43 -12.30 8.38
N ARG A 299 19.75 -12.46 7.26
CA ARG A 299 18.87 -11.41 6.73
C ARG A 299 17.64 -11.30 7.62
N ALA A 300 17.56 -10.24 8.38
CA ALA A 300 16.43 -9.91 9.25
C ALA A 300 15.91 -8.50 8.93
N SER A 301 14.62 -8.28 9.15
CA SER A 301 13.96 -7.00 8.96
C SER A 301 12.95 -6.72 10.06
N SER A 302 12.57 -5.45 10.15
CA SER A 302 11.48 -4.98 10.99
C SER A 302 10.47 -4.20 10.16
N SER A 303 9.20 -4.19 10.61
CA SER A 303 8.19 -3.28 10.10
C SER A 303 7.53 -2.55 11.26
N THR A 304 7.27 -1.27 11.05
CA THR A 304 6.69 -0.38 12.05
C THR A 304 5.88 0.75 11.38
N SER A 305 5.51 1.75 12.14
CA SER A 305 4.92 3.02 11.69
C SER A 305 5.62 4.16 12.43
N GLY A 306 5.42 5.41 12.03
CA GLY A 306 6.11 6.59 12.57
C GLY A 306 6.34 6.62 14.08
N PRO A 307 5.32 6.35 14.95
CA PRO A 307 5.53 6.29 16.39
C PRO A 307 6.57 5.25 16.83
N GLY A 308 6.54 4.04 16.26
CA GLY A 308 7.53 3.00 16.56
C GLY A 308 8.88 3.31 15.96
N MET A 309 8.94 3.88 14.75
CA MET A 309 10.18 4.35 14.15
C MET A 309 10.89 5.38 15.04
N SER A 310 10.13 6.21 15.75
CA SER A 310 10.67 7.18 16.72
C SER A 310 11.44 6.50 17.86
N LEU A 311 10.95 5.37 18.38
CA LEU A 311 11.61 4.60 19.41
C LEU A 311 12.84 3.82 18.89
N MET A 312 12.93 3.60 17.59
CA MET A 312 14.01 2.86 16.93
C MET A 312 15.24 3.73 16.61
N ALA A 313 15.18 5.03 16.81
CA ALA A 313 16.19 6.00 16.35
C ALA A 313 17.59 5.69 16.85
N GLU A 314 17.77 5.30 18.11
CA GLU A 314 19.07 4.97 18.69
C GLU A 314 19.72 3.77 17.98
N THR A 315 18.96 2.71 17.75
CA THR A 315 19.48 1.50 17.08
C THR A 315 19.81 1.75 15.61
N VAL A 316 19.05 2.61 14.91
CA VAL A 316 19.39 3.03 13.53
C VAL A 316 20.73 3.78 13.52
N THR A 317 20.96 4.67 14.48
CA THR A 317 22.23 5.40 14.64
C THR A 317 23.37 4.43 14.92
N TRP A 318 23.19 3.49 15.85
CA TRP A 318 24.17 2.47 16.17
C TRP A 318 24.51 1.59 14.94
N ALA A 319 23.50 1.21 14.15
CA ALA A 319 23.71 0.44 12.93
C ALA A 319 24.50 1.24 11.89
N GLY A 320 24.26 2.54 11.78
CA GLY A 320 25.04 3.44 10.93
C GLY A 320 26.51 3.55 11.38
N MET A 321 26.75 3.70 12.70
CA MET A 321 28.09 3.75 13.29
C MET A 321 28.87 2.47 13.03
N ASN A 322 28.24 1.31 13.22
CA ASN A 322 28.87 0.00 13.09
C ASN A 322 28.76 -0.61 11.68
N GLU A 323 28.27 0.17 10.72
CA GLU A 323 28.10 -0.28 9.33
C GLU A 323 27.37 -1.64 9.24
N VAL A 324 26.26 -1.76 10.01
CA VAL A 324 25.42 -2.96 10.06
C VAL A 324 24.31 -2.84 9.01
N PRO A 325 24.18 -3.79 8.08
CA PRO A 325 23.05 -3.84 7.20
C PRO A 325 21.74 -3.92 7.98
N LEU A 326 20.81 -3.02 7.71
CA LEU A 326 19.53 -2.98 8.40
C LEU A 326 18.41 -2.62 7.41
N VAL A 327 17.33 -3.39 7.40
CA VAL A 327 16.13 -3.08 6.61
C VAL A 327 14.98 -2.81 7.55
N LEU A 328 14.44 -1.60 7.48
CA LEU A 328 13.27 -1.15 8.20
C LEU A 328 12.18 -0.73 7.20
N VAL A 329 10.98 -1.29 7.33
CA VAL A 329 9.81 -0.83 6.57
C VAL A 329 8.97 0.04 7.49
N ASP A 330 8.74 1.28 7.09
CA ASP A 330 7.84 2.20 7.77
C ASP A 330 6.54 2.32 6.98
N HIS A 331 5.46 1.78 7.53
CA HIS A 331 4.11 1.96 6.98
C HIS A 331 3.51 3.23 7.57
N GLN A 332 3.74 4.36 6.90
CA GLN A 332 3.31 5.68 7.33
C GLN A 332 1.79 5.75 7.51
N ARG A 333 1.37 6.51 8.50
CA ARG A 333 -0.04 6.79 8.81
C ARG A 333 -0.21 8.23 9.26
N GLY A 334 -1.46 8.68 9.38
CA GLY A 334 -1.74 10.04 9.85
C GLY A 334 -1.06 10.36 11.18
N ALA A 335 -0.22 11.39 11.18
CA ALA A 335 0.61 11.88 12.29
C ALA A 335 0.08 13.24 12.81
N PRO A 336 0.69 13.87 13.84
CA PRO A 336 1.76 13.40 14.72
C PRO A 336 1.29 12.49 15.87
N ALA A 337 2.22 11.92 16.62
CA ALA A 337 2.00 11.01 17.75
C ALA A 337 1.19 9.77 17.32
N THR A 338 0.16 9.36 18.07
CA THR A 338 -0.75 8.29 17.65
C THR A 338 -1.54 8.69 16.41
N GLY A 339 -1.84 9.97 16.27
CA GLY A 339 -2.43 10.59 15.09
C GLY A 339 -3.75 9.96 14.66
N GLN A 340 -3.80 9.57 13.41
CA GLN A 340 -4.91 8.86 12.79
C GLN A 340 -4.46 7.46 12.34
N PRO A 341 -4.44 6.45 13.24
CA PRO A 341 -3.84 5.14 12.95
C PRO A 341 -4.40 4.43 11.72
N THR A 342 -5.65 4.73 11.39
CA THR A 342 -6.38 4.11 10.28
C THR A 342 -6.47 5.00 9.04
N ARG A 343 -5.65 6.06 8.95
CA ARG A 343 -5.61 7.00 7.83
C ARG A 343 -4.22 7.08 7.24
N THR A 344 -4.16 7.44 5.95
CA THR A 344 -2.90 7.57 5.22
C THR A 344 -2.32 8.98 5.36
N GLU A 345 -1.00 9.09 5.34
CA GLU A 345 -0.24 10.33 5.28
C GLU A 345 1.21 10.02 4.92
N GLN A 346 1.91 10.97 4.31
CA GLN A 346 3.36 10.94 4.05
C GLN A 346 4.10 11.84 5.05
N GLY A 347 3.88 11.60 6.35
CA GLY A 347 4.37 12.48 7.43
C GLY A 347 5.80 12.22 7.88
N ASP A 348 6.38 11.06 7.54
CA ASP A 348 7.59 10.55 8.19
C ASP A 348 8.87 10.72 7.35
N LEU A 349 8.79 11.29 6.13
CA LEU A 349 9.94 11.41 5.24
C LEU A 349 11.12 12.19 5.85
N MET A 350 10.88 13.41 6.34
CA MET A 350 11.95 14.22 6.92
C MET A 350 12.53 13.57 8.19
N PHE A 351 11.68 12.89 8.97
CA PHE A 351 12.12 12.12 10.11
C PHE A 351 13.00 10.94 9.67
N ALA A 352 12.61 10.17 8.64
CA ALA A 352 13.41 9.05 8.13
C ALA A 352 14.80 9.52 7.64
N ILE A 353 14.89 10.67 6.96
CA ILE A 353 16.14 11.25 6.49
C ILE A 353 17.03 11.67 7.64
N HIS A 354 16.46 12.23 8.72
CA HIS A 354 17.20 12.81 9.86
C HIS A 354 17.06 11.99 11.16
N GLN A 355 16.51 10.77 11.09
CA GLN A 355 16.33 9.91 12.26
C GLN A 355 17.66 9.65 12.98
N GLY A 356 17.68 9.86 14.29
CA GLY A 356 18.88 9.72 15.12
C GLY A 356 19.70 11.01 15.21
N HIS A 357 20.90 10.89 15.72
CA HIS A 357 21.82 12.01 15.93
C HIS A 357 23.15 11.77 15.20
N GLY A 358 23.81 12.85 14.79
CA GLY A 358 25.06 12.81 14.03
C GLY A 358 24.83 12.41 12.55
N ASP A 359 25.92 12.42 11.80
CA ASP A 359 25.93 12.15 10.37
C ASP A 359 26.37 10.72 10.09
N PHE A 360 25.55 9.96 9.39
CA PHE A 360 25.85 8.61 8.93
C PHE A 360 25.02 8.26 7.69
N GLY A 361 25.55 7.34 6.87
CA GLY A 361 24.90 6.92 5.62
C GLY A 361 23.61 6.12 5.86
N ARG A 362 22.59 6.40 5.06
CA ARG A 362 21.33 5.66 4.98
C ARG A 362 20.73 5.74 3.58
N ILE A 363 19.86 4.81 3.23
CA ILE A 363 19.07 4.86 2.01
C ILE A 363 17.59 5.00 2.40
N ILE A 364 16.88 5.93 1.75
CA ILE A 364 15.43 6.07 1.87
C ILE A 364 14.81 5.85 0.49
N MET A 365 13.87 4.93 0.41
CA MET A 365 13.19 4.59 -0.82
C MET A 365 11.69 4.39 -0.58
N ALA A 366 10.87 4.69 -1.60
CA ALA A 366 9.42 4.64 -1.48
C ALA A 366 8.78 4.01 -2.74
N PRO A 367 8.09 2.86 -2.61
CA PRO A 367 7.31 2.28 -3.68
C PRO A 367 6.07 3.13 -3.98
N GLY A 368 5.63 3.17 -5.23
CA GLY A 368 4.44 3.91 -5.66
C GLY A 368 3.17 3.07 -5.79
N ASP A 369 3.29 1.75 -5.75
CA ASP A 369 2.16 0.82 -5.80
C ASP A 369 2.50 -0.54 -5.17
N VAL A 370 1.51 -1.45 -5.19
CA VAL A 370 1.62 -2.81 -4.64
C VAL A 370 2.67 -3.65 -5.37
N GLU A 371 2.84 -3.50 -6.68
CA GLU A 371 3.83 -4.24 -7.47
C GLU A 371 5.25 -3.75 -7.17
N GLU A 372 5.46 -2.43 -7.15
CA GLU A 372 6.75 -1.84 -6.79
C GLU A 372 7.17 -2.20 -5.35
N SER A 373 6.21 -2.41 -4.44
CA SER A 373 6.50 -2.84 -3.07
C SER A 373 7.23 -4.19 -3.01
N ILE A 374 6.90 -5.14 -3.90
CA ILE A 374 7.60 -6.44 -3.96
C ILE A 374 9.08 -6.22 -4.31
N GLU A 375 9.32 -5.51 -5.41
CA GLU A 375 10.67 -5.34 -5.96
C GLU A 375 11.54 -4.48 -5.05
N MET A 376 11.02 -3.32 -4.64
CA MET A 376 11.79 -2.38 -3.82
C MET A 376 12.09 -2.93 -2.43
N THR A 377 11.16 -3.66 -1.81
CA THR A 377 11.44 -4.35 -0.54
C THR A 377 12.51 -5.42 -0.72
N ALA A 378 12.49 -6.18 -1.82
CA ALA A 378 13.54 -7.17 -2.07
C ALA A 378 14.91 -6.50 -2.26
N GLU A 379 15.00 -5.45 -3.06
CA GLU A 379 16.26 -4.74 -3.33
C GLU A 379 16.80 -4.00 -2.09
N ALA A 380 15.94 -3.58 -1.16
CA ALA A 380 16.37 -2.96 0.09
C ALA A 380 17.38 -3.83 0.87
N PHE A 381 17.20 -5.16 0.85
CA PHE A 381 18.17 -6.07 1.49
C PHE A 381 19.52 -6.12 0.76
N ASN A 382 19.50 -6.10 -0.57
CA ASN A 382 20.72 -6.04 -1.36
C ASN A 382 21.47 -4.73 -1.10
N TYR A 383 20.75 -3.61 -1.09
CA TYR A 383 21.38 -2.30 -0.83
C TYR A 383 21.93 -2.20 0.59
N ALA A 384 21.18 -2.68 1.59
CA ALA A 384 21.66 -2.69 2.97
C ALA A 384 22.98 -3.48 3.11
N GLU A 385 23.07 -4.66 2.49
CA GLU A 385 24.26 -5.50 2.59
C GLU A 385 25.40 -5.05 1.67
N ARG A 386 25.09 -4.59 0.46
CA ARG A 386 26.08 -4.08 -0.48
C ARG A 386 26.82 -2.88 0.07
N TYR A 387 26.09 -1.93 0.64
CA TYR A 387 26.64 -0.68 1.15
C TYR A 387 26.86 -0.65 2.66
N GLN A 388 26.43 -1.68 3.38
CA GLN A 388 26.57 -1.80 4.84
C GLN A 388 26.04 -0.58 5.58
N LEU A 389 24.73 -0.33 5.44
CA LEU A 389 24.04 0.80 6.06
C LEU A 389 22.54 0.53 6.23
N PRO A 390 21.84 1.32 7.04
CA PRO A 390 20.40 1.25 7.15
C PRO A 390 19.69 1.63 5.84
N VAL A 391 18.70 0.83 5.46
CA VAL A 391 17.75 1.13 4.37
C VAL A 391 16.35 1.20 4.96
N ILE A 392 15.68 2.32 4.76
CA ILE A 392 14.30 2.54 5.20
C ILE A 392 13.42 2.56 3.95
N VAL A 393 12.47 1.64 3.90
CA VAL A 393 11.42 1.62 2.88
C VAL A 393 10.21 2.36 3.46
N LEU A 394 9.91 3.53 2.90
CA LEU A 394 8.73 4.31 3.27
C LEU A 394 7.53 3.79 2.49
N GLY A 395 6.82 2.86 3.10
CA GLY A 395 5.49 2.47 2.70
C GLY A 395 4.46 3.45 3.26
N GLU A 396 3.22 3.24 2.92
CA GLU A 396 2.10 4.03 3.43
C GLU A 396 0.91 3.13 3.66
N LYS A 397 0.00 3.54 4.53
CA LYS A 397 -1.29 2.85 4.66
C LYS A 397 -2.03 2.77 3.32
N ALA A 398 -1.91 3.80 2.49
CA ALA A 398 -2.46 3.82 1.14
C ALA A 398 -2.04 2.60 0.32
N ILE A 399 -0.76 2.27 0.32
CA ILE A 399 -0.23 1.10 -0.39
C ILE A 399 -0.52 -0.19 0.39
N SER A 400 -0.23 -0.21 1.70
CA SER A 400 -0.37 -1.40 2.55
C SER A 400 -1.78 -2.00 2.53
N GLN A 401 -2.82 -1.14 2.55
CA GLN A 401 -4.24 -1.53 2.51
C GLN A 401 -4.85 -1.46 1.11
N GLY A 402 -4.08 -1.03 0.12
CA GLY A 402 -4.42 -1.16 -1.29
C GLY A 402 -4.29 -2.60 -1.73
N SER A 403 -5.13 -3.01 -2.66
CA SER A 403 -5.11 -4.35 -3.22
C SER A 403 -5.29 -4.29 -4.73
N MET A 404 -4.59 -5.15 -5.45
CA MET A 404 -4.71 -5.25 -6.89
C MET A 404 -4.52 -6.69 -7.38
N ASN A 405 -4.96 -6.95 -8.59
CA ASN A 405 -4.53 -8.16 -9.25
C ASN A 405 -3.29 -7.91 -10.09
N MET A 406 -2.45 -8.92 -10.12
CA MET A 406 -1.29 -8.98 -11.00
C MET A 406 -1.13 -10.37 -11.56
N SER A 407 -0.43 -10.47 -12.69
CA SER A 407 -0.12 -11.79 -13.26
C SER A 407 0.88 -12.53 -12.36
N LYS A 408 0.65 -13.83 -12.16
CA LYS A 408 1.64 -14.70 -11.50
C LYS A 408 2.99 -14.65 -12.21
N SER A 409 2.99 -14.46 -13.53
CA SER A 409 4.23 -14.30 -14.31
C SER A 409 5.00 -13.04 -13.92
N THR A 410 4.34 -11.95 -13.53
CA THR A 410 5.01 -10.73 -13.02
C THR A 410 5.79 -11.03 -11.75
N VAL A 411 5.15 -11.65 -10.74
CA VAL A 411 5.83 -12.02 -9.49
C VAL A 411 6.94 -13.02 -9.73
N THR A 412 6.72 -14.00 -10.62
CA THR A 412 7.74 -14.97 -11.03
C THR A 412 8.93 -14.28 -11.70
N ALA A 413 8.68 -13.33 -12.61
CA ALA A 413 9.74 -12.58 -13.27
C ALA A 413 10.56 -11.72 -12.28
N ILE A 414 9.93 -11.11 -11.30
CA ILE A 414 10.64 -10.40 -10.21
C ILE A 414 11.55 -11.39 -9.48
N LYS A 415 11.00 -12.53 -9.04
CA LYS A 415 11.76 -13.56 -8.34
C LYS A 415 12.91 -14.10 -9.18
N ASP A 416 12.69 -14.40 -10.47
CA ASP A 416 13.68 -15.03 -11.34
C ASP A 416 14.83 -14.09 -11.72
N ARG A 417 14.57 -12.78 -11.83
CA ARG A 417 15.62 -11.77 -12.08
C ARG A 417 16.36 -11.36 -10.81
N TYR A 418 15.74 -11.46 -9.64
CA TYR A 418 16.37 -11.11 -8.37
C TYR A 418 17.53 -12.03 -8.07
N ARG A 419 18.64 -11.45 -7.66
CA ARG A 419 19.83 -12.17 -7.19
C ARG A 419 20.19 -11.66 -5.82
N VAL A 420 20.30 -12.58 -4.87
CA VAL A 420 20.76 -12.26 -3.52
C VAL A 420 22.18 -11.74 -3.60
N ASP A 421 22.36 -10.45 -3.29
CA ASP A 421 23.66 -9.81 -3.19
C ASP A 421 23.98 -9.55 -1.72
N ARG A 422 24.98 -10.24 -1.20
CA ARG A 422 25.45 -10.10 0.17
C ARG A 422 26.58 -9.05 0.29
N GLY A 423 26.87 -8.31 -0.79
CA GLY A 423 27.98 -7.39 -0.85
C GLY A 423 29.30 -8.08 -0.54
N LYS A 424 30.17 -7.44 0.20
CA LYS A 424 31.48 -8.00 0.61
C LYS A 424 31.38 -8.93 1.83
N LEU A 425 30.36 -9.78 1.91
CA LEU A 425 30.32 -10.86 2.89
C LEU A 425 31.25 -11.97 2.42
N VAL A 426 32.32 -12.24 3.17
CA VAL A 426 33.34 -13.24 2.84
C VAL A 426 33.24 -14.45 3.77
N ASP A 427 33.71 -15.60 3.32
CA ASP A 427 33.67 -16.86 4.09
C ASP A 427 34.93 -17.03 4.95
N GLU A 428 36.06 -16.43 4.54
CA GLU A 428 37.34 -16.54 5.22
C GLU A 428 38.03 -15.18 5.32
N VAL A 429 38.74 -14.98 6.43
CA VAL A 429 39.60 -13.82 6.65
C VAL A 429 40.93 -14.25 7.28
N LYS A 430 41.95 -13.42 7.11
CA LYS A 430 43.24 -13.61 7.77
C LYS A 430 43.26 -12.80 9.07
N ALA A 431 43.85 -13.37 10.10
CA ALA A 431 44.12 -12.62 11.33
C ALA A 431 45.37 -11.72 11.16
N PRO A 432 45.36 -10.50 11.74
CA PRO A 432 44.28 -9.83 12.43
C PRO A 432 43.21 -9.30 11.44
N TYR A 433 41.92 -9.54 11.72
CA TYR A 433 40.82 -9.09 10.90
C TYR A 433 40.42 -7.65 11.25
N LYS A 434 40.28 -6.81 10.22
CA LYS A 434 39.82 -5.42 10.35
C LYS A 434 38.36 -5.32 9.88
N ARG A 435 37.38 -5.29 10.82
CA ARG A 435 35.97 -5.17 10.48
C ARG A 435 35.64 -3.88 9.73
N PHE A 436 36.38 -2.80 10.04
CA PHE A 436 36.15 -1.48 9.50
C PHE A 436 37.31 -1.00 8.62
N GLU A 437 37.97 -1.92 7.95
CA GLU A 437 39.10 -1.63 7.05
C GLU A 437 38.78 -0.49 6.07
N PHE A 438 39.72 0.43 5.92
CA PHE A 438 39.66 1.45 4.89
C PHE A 438 39.89 0.83 3.52
N THR A 439 38.96 1.00 2.61
CA THR A 439 38.97 0.48 1.22
C THR A 439 38.65 1.63 0.26
N ASP A 440 39.07 1.48 -1.03
CA ASP A 440 38.85 2.51 -2.05
C ASP A 440 37.37 2.84 -2.31
N ASP A 441 36.48 1.89 -2.04
CA ASP A 441 35.03 2.03 -2.21
C ASP A 441 34.28 2.29 -0.89
N ASN A 442 34.98 2.50 0.22
CA ASN A 442 34.42 2.73 1.55
C ASN A 442 33.60 1.55 2.12
N ILE A 443 33.73 0.33 1.56
CA ILE A 443 32.96 -0.85 1.98
C ILE A 443 33.92 -1.95 2.42
N SER A 444 34.00 -2.17 3.72
CA SER A 444 34.90 -3.17 4.31
C SER A 444 34.42 -4.60 4.10
N PRO A 445 35.33 -5.60 3.97
CA PRO A 445 34.92 -7.00 4.01
C PRO A 445 34.22 -7.35 5.33
N ARG A 446 33.07 -8.03 5.22
CA ARG A 446 32.26 -8.48 6.35
C ARG A 446 32.31 -10.00 6.46
N ILE A 447 32.25 -10.54 7.67
CA ILE A 447 32.22 -11.99 7.92
C ILE A 447 31.12 -12.35 8.90
N LYS A 448 30.58 -13.56 8.79
CA LYS A 448 29.63 -14.11 9.76
C LYS A 448 30.31 -14.37 11.09
N LEU A 449 29.58 -14.20 12.21
CA LEU A 449 30.09 -14.56 13.53
C LEU A 449 30.45 -16.05 13.60
N GLY A 450 31.44 -16.37 14.44
CA GLY A 450 31.94 -17.72 14.67
C GLY A 450 33.19 -18.11 13.89
N ASN A 451 33.73 -17.23 13.03
CA ASN A 451 35.03 -17.47 12.39
C ASN A 451 36.18 -17.22 13.39
N PRO A 452 37.06 -18.18 13.65
CA PRO A 452 38.11 -18.06 14.68
C PRO A 452 39.16 -17.01 14.35
N ASN A 453 39.32 -16.60 13.10
CA ASN A 453 40.25 -15.58 12.65
C ASN A 453 39.66 -14.16 12.66
N ALA A 454 38.36 -14.04 12.98
CA ALA A 454 37.64 -12.78 12.89
C ALA A 454 37.20 -12.30 14.28
N ILE A 455 38.16 -11.79 15.03
CA ILE A 455 37.88 -11.11 16.30
C ILE A 455 37.79 -9.61 16.02
N PHE A 456 36.68 -8.98 16.38
CA PHE A 456 36.42 -7.55 16.22
C PHE A 456 35.46 -7.05 17.30
N TRP A 457 35.38 -5.76 17.47
CA TRP A 457 34.44 -5.12 18.39
C TRP A 457 33.38 -4.34 17.64
N LEU A 458 32.19 -4.26 18.22
CA LEU A 458 31.13 -3.36 17.85
C LEU A 458 30.84 -2.48 19.06
N THR A 459 31.06 -1.20 18.91
CA THR A 459 30.88 -0.21 19.97
C THR A 459 30.01 0.95 19.53
N GLY A 460 29.35 1.62 20.43
CA GLY A 460 28.63 2.87 20.15
C GLY A 460 29.56 4.09 20.02
N ASP A 461 30.83 3.94 20.46
CA ASP A 461 31.83 5.00 20.38
C ASP A 461 32.51 5.05 19.00
N GLU A 462 33.21 6.14 18.70
CA GLU A 462 34.08 6.18 17.53
C GLU A 462 35.22 5.16 17.69
N HIS A 463 35.62 4.53 16.60
CA HIS A 463 36.50 3.38 16.64
C HIS A 463 37.48 3.35 15.46
N ASP A 464 38.51 2.55 15.60
CA ASP A 464 39.49 2.27 14.56
C ASP A 464 39.01 1.11 13.62
N GLU A 465 39.90 0.70 12.72
CA GLU A 465 39.59 -0.38 11.75
C GLU A 465 39.27 -1.74 12.39
N TRP A 466 39.70 -1.99 13.65
CA TRP A 466 39.39 -3.21 14.40
C TRP A 466 38.11 -3.13 15.25
N GLY A 467 37.58 -1.90 15.41
CA GLY A 467 36.45 -1.60 16.30
C GLY A 467 36.86 -1.20 17.72
N HIS A 468 38.15 -0.95 17.96
CA HIS A 468 38.61 -0.42 19.25
C HIS A 468 38.27 1.07 19.36
N VAL A 469 37.81 1.50 20.52
CA VAL A 469 37.49 2.90 20.78
C VAL A 469 38.71 3.78 20.47
N SER A 470 38.49 4.85 19.73
CA SER A 470 39.53 5.78 19.30
C SER A 470 39.01 7.21 19.29
N GLU A 471 39.65 8.07 20.10
CA GLU A 471 39.40 9.52 20.11
C GLU A 471 40.41 10.29 19.24
N GLU A 472 41.21 9.58 18.44
CA GLU A 472 42.24 10.18 17.59
C GLU A 472 41.57 10.99 16.45
N PRO A 473 41.87 12.33 16.34
CA PRO A 473 41.16 13.20 15.39
C PRO A 473 41.29 12.78 13.93
N THR A 474 42.45 12.29 13.50
CA THR A 474 42.69 11.85 12.11
C THR A 474 41.89 10.58 11.79
N ASN A 475 41.80 9.64 12.76
CA ASN A 475 40.95 8.45 12.63
C ASN A 475 39.47 8.84 12.52
N ARG A 476 39.04 9.79 13.38
CA ARG A 476 37.64 10.29 13.33
C ARG A 476 37.29 10.84 11.96
N ILE A 477 38.15 11.68 11.35
CA ILE A 477 37.91 12.23 10.00
C ILE A 477 37.79 11.08 8.99
N LYS A 478 38.73 10.15 8.97
CA LYS A 478 38.73 9.03 8.01
C LYS A 478 37.49 8.14 8.15
N MET A 479 37.04 7.83 9.38
CA MET A 479 35.84 7.02 9.60
C MET A 479 34.56 7.75 9.20
N MET A 480 34.48 9.06 9.44
CA MET A 480 33.35 9.87 8.97
C MET A 480 33.30 9.93 7.45
N ASP A 481 34.44 10.17 6.79
CA ASP A 481 34.55 10.18 5.34
C ASP A 481 34.13 8.81 4.75
N LYS A 482 34.61 7.71 5.36
CA LYS A 482 34.28 6.36 4.95
C LYS A 482 32.76 6.09 5.05
N ARG A 483 32.13 6.38 6.19
CA ARG A 483 30.70 6.11 6.41
C ARG A 483 29.79 6.96 5.52
N ASN A 484 30.15 8.23 5.29
CA ASN A 484 29.35 9.17 4.50
C ASN A 484 29.72 9.15 3.01
N GLY A 485 30.93 8.74 2.64
CA GLY A 485 31.41 8.69 1.25
C GLY A 485 30.77 7.60 0.38
N LYS A 486 29.84 6.80 0.91
CA LYS A 486 29.14 5.73 0.17
C LYS A 486 28.07 6.24 -0.81
N TYR A 487 27.58 7.47 -0.64
CA TYR A 487 26.48 8.01 -1.42
C TYR A 487 26.78 8.13 -2.92
N ASP A 488 27.98 8.59 -3.29
CA ASP A 488 28.37 8.67 -4.69
C ASP A 488 28.39 7.29 -5.35
N ARG A 489 28.86 6.28 -4.63
CA ARG A 489 28.86 4.90 -5.09
C ARG A 489 27.43 4.37 -5.30
N ILE A 490 26.53 4.61 -4.36
CA ILE A 490 25.11 4.24 -4.46
C ILE A 490 24.50 4.84 -5.73
N LEU A 491 24.71 6.15 -5.95
CA LEU A 491 24.15 6.84 -7.13
C LEU A 491 24.74 6.37 -8.46
N GLN A 492 26.01 5.91 -8.47
CA GLN A 492 26.67 5.35 -9.65
C GLN A 492 26.22 3.93 -9.98
N ASP A 493 26.06 3.07 -8.96
CA ASP A 493 25.73 1.66 -9.12
C ASP A 493 24.27 1.44 -9.53
N LEU A 494 23.35 2.27 -9.02
CA LEU A 494 21.92 2.13 -9.30
C LEU A 494 21.56 2.67 -10.68
N LYS A 495 20.73 1.90 -11.40
CA LYS A 495 20.22 2.30 -12.70
C LYS A 495 19.17 3.41 -12.56
N PRO A 496 18.93 4.20 -13.61
CA PRO A 496 17.92 5.27 -13.58
C PRO A 496 16.53 4.79 -13.14
N GLU A 497 16.06 3.63 -13.63
CA GLU A 497 14.76 3.05 -13.30
C GLU A 497 14.62 2.59 -11.84
N GLU A 498 15.74 2.36 -11.15
CA GLU A 498 15.74 2.07 -9.70
C GLU A 498 15.62 3.34 -8.86
N LYS A 499 16.01 4.49 -9.43
CA LYS A 499 16.04 5.79 -8.76
C LYS A 499 14.74 6.59 -8.92
N PHE A 500 14.20 6.64 -10.14
CA PHE A 500 12.97 7.35 -10.45
C PHE A 500 12.29 6.79 -11.70
N LYS A 501 11.02 7.13 -11.89
CA LYS A 501 10.22 6.75 -13.06
C LYS A 501 9.71 8.00 -13.74
N MET A 502 9.85 8.07 -15.08
CA MET A 502 9.29 9.14 -15.89
C MET A 502 8.09 8.66 -16.69
N VAL A 503 7.04 9.46 -16.73
CA VAL A 503 5.87 9.25 -17.57
C VAL A 503 5.61 10.53 -18.38
N GLY A 504 5.41 10.39 -19.69
CA GLY A 504 5.31 11.52 -20.62
C GLY A 504 6.66 12.08 -21.04
N ASP A 505 6.62 13.07 -21.91
CA ASP A 505 7.81 13.73 -22.48
C ASP A 505 8.04 15.08 -21.79
N VAL A 506 9.00 15.13 -20.88
CA VAL A 506 9.35 16.34 -20.12
C VAL A 506 9.83 17.49 -21.00
N ASN A 507 10.42 17.20 -22.15
CA ASN A 507 10.94 18.26 -23.04
C ASN A 507 9.80 19.05 -23.70
N ASN A 508 8.69 18.38 -24.01
CA ASN A 508 7.52 18.98 -24.64
C ASN A 508 6.45 19.41 -23.61
N ALA A 509 6.46 18.86 -22.41
CA ALA A 509 5.50 19.21 -21.36
C ALA A 509 5.56 20.69 -20.95
N GLU A 510 4.41 21.24 -20.60
CA GLU A 510 4.28 22.59 -20.00
C GLU A 510 4.53 22.54 -18.48
N LEU A 511 4.26 21.37 -17.84
CA LEU A 511 4.37 21.16 -16.41
C LEU A 511 4.97 19.78 -16.12
N LEU A 512 5.91 19.71 -15.19
CA LEU A 512 6.43 18.47 -14.63
C LEU A 512 5.84 18.27 -13.21
N ALA A 513 5.00 17.27 -13.05
CA ALA A 513 4.46 16.83 -11.77
C ALA A 513 5.46 15.89 -11.09
N VAL A 514 5.86 16.23 -9.88
CA VAL A 514 6.81 15.44 -9.06
C VAL A 514 6.04 14.81 -7.91
N THR A 515 6.27 13.53 -7.67
CA THR A 515 5.59 12.79 -6.61
C THR A 515 6.44 11.62 -6.12
N TRP A 516 6.00 10.96 -5.05
CA TRP A 516 6.61 9.76 -4.48
C TRP A 516 5.57 8.95 -3.71
N GLY A 517 5.86 7.67 -3.42
CA GLY A 517 4.98 6.84 -2.59
C GLY A 517 3.56 6.69 -3.14
N GLY A 518 2.58 6.54 -2.25
CA GLY A 518 1.18 6.23 -2.55
C GLY A 518 0.47 7.15 -3.55
N PRO A 519 0.66 8.48 -3.53
CA PRO A 519 0.07 9.38 -4.53
C PRO A 519 0.49 9.08 -5.97
N SER A 520 1.62 8.41 -6.18
CA SER A 520 2.23 8.23 -7.52
C SER A 520 1.29 7.62 -8.54
N ALA A 521 0.55 6.57 -8.16
CA ALA A 521 -0.38 5.90 -9.05
C ALA A 521 -1.50 6.85 -9.52
N ALA A 522 -2.09 7.61 -8.59
CA ALA A 522 -3.14 8.58 -8.89
C ALA A 522 -2.63 9.73 -9.77
N VAL A 523 -1.40 10.20 -9.52
CA VAL A 523 -0.76 11.27 -10.31
C VAL A 523 -0.47 10.80 -11.73
N ILE A 524 0.06 9.60 -11.90
CA ILE A 524 0.35 9.02 -13.22
C ILE A 524 -0.95 8.85 -14.01
N GLU A 525 -2.00 8.38 -13.38
CA GLU A 525 -3.29 8.19 -14.03
C GLU A 525 -3.98 9.52 -14.36
N ALA A 526 -3.88 10.54 -13.50
CA ALA A 526 -4.44 11.86 -13.72
C ALA A 526 -3.94 12.55 -15.00
N VAL A 527 -2.77 12.16 -15.49
CA VAL A 527 -2.17 12.72 -16.70
C VAL A 527 -2.35 11.83 -17.93
N GLU A 528 -3.03 10.69 -17.81
CA GLU A 528 -3.24 9.79 -18.94
C GLU A 528 -3.95 10.52 -20.11
N GLY A 529 -3.32 10.52 -21.27
CA GLY A 529 -3.81 11.26 -22.45
C GLY A 529 -3.55 12.78 -22.46
N ASN A 530 -2.90 13.33 -21.43
CA ASN A 530 -2.55 14.74 -21.35
C ASN A 530 -1.06 14.97 -21.66
N ASN A 531 -0.75 15.27 -22.89
CA ASN A 531 0.63 15.49 -23.33
C ASN A 531 1.29 16.81 -22.80
N LYS A 532 0.53 17.65 -22.09
CA LYS A 532 1.04 18.90 -21.50
C LYS A 532 1.70 18.70 -20.15
N VAL A 533 1.45 17.57 -19.50
CA VAL A 533 1.99 17.26 -18.19
C VAL A 533 2.83 15.99 -18.27
N ALA A 534 4.07 16.06 -17.80
CA ALA A 534 4.90 14.90 -17.53
C ALA A 534 4.92 14.61 -16.03
N VAL A 535 5.21 13.37 -15.64
CA VAL A 535 5.31 12.95 -14.23
C VAL A 535 6.69 12.39 -13.95
N MET A 536 7.28 12.79 -12.83
CA MET A 536 8.45 12.20 -12.21
C MET A 536 8.06 11.60 -10.85
N GLN A 537 8.07 10.28 -10.75
CA GLN A 537 7.97 9.57 -9.48
C GLN A 537 9.39 9.35 -8.95
N ILE A 538 9.73 9.93 -7.79
CA ILE A 538 10.99 9.67 -7.10
C ILE A 538 10.84 8.38 -6.29
N LYS A 539 11.69 7.38 -6.56
CA LYS A 539 11.71 6.07 -5.89
C LYS A 539 12.83 6.00 -4.85
N LEU A 540 14.04 6.41 -5.22
CA LEU A 540 15.16 6.64 -4.32
C LEU A 540 15.13 8.08 -3.84
N ILE A 541 14.69 8.30 -2.60
CA ILE A 541 14.52 9.65 -2.06
C ILE A 541 15.84 10.18 -1.47
N HIS A 542 16.58 9.30 -0.82
CA HIS A 542 17.88 9.64 -0.24
C HIS A 542 18.88 8.48 -0.41
N PRO A 543 20.09 8.74 -0.98
CA PRO A 543 20.55 10.01 -1.55
C PRO A 543 19.76 10.41 -2.79
N LEU A 544 19.54 11.71 -2.96
CA LEU A 544 18.74 12.24 -4.08
C LEU A 544 19.46 12.05 -5.42
N PRO A 545 18.81 11.44 -6.46
CA PRO A 545 19.43 11.20 -7.75
C PRO A 545 19.82 12.49 -8.48
N LYS A 546 21.08 12.61 -8.88
CA LYS A 546 21.60 13.80 -9.60
C LYS A 546 20.86 14.01 -10.93
N GLU A 547 20.55 12.94 -11.63
CA GLU A 547 19.82 12.95 -12.91
C GLU A 547 18.40 13.51 -12.76
N ALA A 548 17.70 13.15 -11.68
CA ALA A 548 16.37 13.71 -11.38
C ALA A 548 16.44 15.22 -11.17
N VAL A 549 17.46 15.70 -10.45
CA VAL A 549 17.69 17.13 -10.21
C VAL A 549 17.94 17.89 -11.52
N GLU A 550 18.71 17.31 -12.44
CA GLU A 550 18.96 17.91 -13.75
C GLU A 550 17.69 18.03 -14.60
N ILE A 551 16.81 17.03 -14.52
CA ILE A 551 15.50 17.06 -15.20
C ILE A 551 14.62 18.16 -14.57
N LEU A 552 14.57 18.25 -13.25
CA LEU A 552 13.80 19.29 -12.53
C LEU A 552 14.23 20.71 -12.95
N LYS A 553 15.54 20.96 -13.02
CA LYS A 553 16.09 22.26 -13.40
C LYS A 553 15.82 22.65 -14.86
N LYS A 554 15.62 21.66 -15.74
CA LYS A 554 15.34 21.87 -17.18
C LYS A 554 13.86 22.01 -17.48
N ALA A 555 12.96 21.54 -16.58
CA ALA A 555 11.52 21.62 -16.79
C ALA A 555 11.03 23.07 -16.84
N LYS A 556 10.08 23.36 -17.74
CA LYS A 556 9.51 24.71 -17.91
C LYS A 556 8.81 25.21 -16.64
N ASN A 557 8.10 24.34 -15.98
CA ASN A 557 7.44 24.57 -14.70
C ASN A 557 7.34 23.25 -13.93
N THR A 558 7.29 23.31 -12.59
CA THR A 558 7.24 22.12 -11.73
C THR A 558 6.19 22.27 -10.64
N VAL A 559 5.57 21.14 -10.25
CA VAL A 559 4.64 21.05 -9.13
C VAL A 559 4.94 19.81 -8.33
N ILE A 560 4.99 19.92 -6.99
CA ILE A 560 5.07 18.79 -6.09
C ILE A 560 3.67 18.32 -5.69
N ILE A 561 3.47 17.00 -5.60
CA ILE A 561 2.21 16.38 -5.17
C ILE A 561 2.54 15.43 -4.02
N GLU A 562 2.05 15.75 -2.81
CA GLU A 562 2.36 14.99 -1.58
C GLU A 562 1.16 14.88 -0.63
N GLU A 563 1.15 13.80 0.15
CA GLU A 563 0.17 13.56 1.24
C GLU A 563 0.69 14.06 2.60
N ASN A 564 1.10 15.33 2.67
CA ASN A 564 1.48 16.02 3.91
C ASN A 564 1.29 17.54 3.78
N ILE A 565 1.24 18.24 4.91
CA ILE A 565 0.99 19.69 4.94
C ILE A 565 2.22 20.53 4.55
N THR A 566 3.43 20.00 4.71
CA THR A 566 4.68 20.78 4.62
C THR A 566 5.44 20.57 3.32
N ALA A 567 4.98 19.70 2.42
CA ALA A 567 5.68 19.33 1.20
C ALA A 567 7.12 18.84 1.50
N GLN A 568 7.25 17.73 2.23
CA GLN A 568 8.52 17.26 2.78
C GLN A 568 9.56 16.93 1.71
N LEU A 569 9.16 16.29 0.60
CA LEU A 569 10.08 16.01 -0.51
C LEU A 569 10.53 17.31 -1.19
N LYS A 570 9.64 18.28 -1.37
CA LYS A 570 10.02 19.62 -1.88
C LYS A 570 11.10 20.25 -0.99
N GLN A 571 10.92 20.19 0.34
CA GLN A 571 11.90 20.71 1.28
C GLN A 571 13.24 19.98 1.18
N HIS A 572 13.20 18.63 1.08
CA HIS A 572 14.41 17.83 0.92
C HIS A 572 15.15 18.19 -0.37
N ILE A 573 14.45 18.28 -1.50
CA ILE A 573 15.04 18.70 -2.78
C ILE A 573 15.70 20.09 -2.63
N ALA A 574 14.99 21.05 -2.03
CA ALA A 574 15.51 22.38 -1.84
C ALA A 574 16.75 22.42 -0.93
N SER A 575 16.77 21.66 0.16
CA SER A 575 17.89 21.60 1.10
C SER A 575 19.17 21.04 0.48
N VAL A 576 19.03 20.02 -0.40
CA VAL A 576 20.18 19.33 -1.01
C VAL A 576 20.69 20.07 -2.26
N THR A 577 19.80 20.73 -3.02
CA THR A 577 20.11 21.22 -4.38
C THR A 577 20.02 22.73 -4.55
N GLY A 578 19.41 23.44 -3.61
CA GLY A 578 19.01 24.84 -3.75
C GLY A 578 17.85 25.09 -4.71
N PHE A 579 17.33 24.04 -5.39
CA PHE A 579 16.21 24.17 -6.32
C PHE A 579 14.88 24.09 -5.55
N VAL A 580 14.05 25.12 -5.68
CA VAL A 580 12.73 25.20 -5.05
C VAL A 580 11.64 24.96 -6.10
N ILE A 581 10.86 23.90 -5.92
CA ILE A 581 9.67 23.64 -6.75
C ILE A 581 8.63 24.73 -6.45
N PRO A 582 8.14 25.50 -7.45
CA PRO A 582 7.32 26.67 -7.18
C PRO A 582 5.88 26.37 -6.79
N ASN A 583 5.33 25.22 -7.25
CA ASN A 583 3.91 24.92 -7.07
C ASN A 583 3.71 23.68 -6.19
N GLU A 584 2.57 23.64 -5.49
CA GLU A 584 2.21 22.59 -4.55
C GLU A 584 0.76 22.11 -4.76
N ILE A 585 0.57 20.80 -4.80
CA ILE A 585 -0.72 20.12 -4.65
C ILE A 585 -0.59 19.21 -3.43
N LEU A 586 -1.29 19.51 -2.36
CA LEU A 586 -1.14 18.81 -1.08
C LEU A 586 -2.46 18.24 -0.58
N LYS A 587 -2.38 17.07 0.05
CA LYS A 587 -3.49 16.44 0.77
C LYS A 587 -3.02 16.05 2.18
N TYR A 588 -3.80 16.40 3.21
CA TYR A 588 -3.46 16.11 4.60
C TYR A 588 -4.72 15.94 5.48
N ASN A 589 -5.78 15.40 4.87
CA ASN A 589 -7.03 15.08 5.56
C ASN A 589 -7.18 13.59 5.92
N GLY A 590 -6.11 12.81 5.74
CA GLY A 590 -6.09 11.37 6.01
C GLY A 590 -6.84 10.51 4.98
N ARG A 591 -7.15 11.06 3.80
CA ARG A 591 -7.81 10.35 2.71
C ARG A 591 -6.86 10.16 1.53
N LEU A 592 -7.05 9.08 0.77
CA LEU A 592 -6.29 8.82 -0.45
C LEU A 592 -6.28 10.00 -1.41
N VAL A 593 -5.15 10.25 -2.03
CA VAL A 593 -5.06 11.06 -3.24
C VAL A 593 -5.74 10.30 -4.39
N ARG A 594 -6.68 10.95 -5.07
CA ARG A 594 -7.49 10.36 -6.14
C ARG A 594 -7.16 11.01 -7.48
N TYR A 595 -7.18 10.22 -8.55
CA TYR A 595 -6.69 10.70 -9.85
C TYR A 595 -7.53 11.84 -10.44
N ASP A 596 -8.84 11.85 -10.21
CA ASP A 596 -9.74 12.89 -10.71
C ASP A 596 -9.53 14.24 -9.99
N GLU A 597 -9.33 14.26 -8.66
CA GLU A 597 -8.99 15.49 -7.94
C GLU A 597 -7.58 16.01 -8.30
N VAL A 598 -6.63 15.13 -8.57
CA VAL A 598 -5.30 15.53 -9.07
C VAL A 598 -5.41 16.14 -10.47
N SER A 599 -6.20 15.56 -11.37
CA SER A 599 -6.42 16.10 -12.73
C SER A 599 -7.00 17.53 -12.70
N GLU A 600 -8.00 17.76 -11.80
CA GLU A 600 -8.55 19.10 -11.59
C GLU A 600 -7.49 20.06 -11.03
N ALA A 601 -6.74 19.62 -10.00
CA ALA A 601 -5.71 20.44 -9.35
C ALA A 601 -4.58 20.82 -10.32
N LEU A 602 -4.11 19.88 -11.16
CA LEU A 602 -3.13 20.16 -12.21
C LEU A 602 -3.63 21.22 -13.19
N THR A 603 -4.92 21.18 -13.54
CA THR A 603 -5.56 22.20 -14.39
C THR A 603 -5.53 23.58 -13.72
N ARG A 604 -5.77 23.67 -12.40
CA ARG A 604 -5.69 24.91 -11.60
C ARG A 604 -4.26 25.45 -11.56
N VAL A 605 -3.27 24.58 -11.35
CA VAL A 605 -1.84 24.96 -11.37
C VAL A 605 -1.43 25.50 -12.73
N MET A 606 -1.84 24.87 -13.84
CA MET A 606 -1.56 25.36 -15.20
C MET A 606 -2.23 26.72 -15.49
N LYS A 607 -3.27 27.09 -14.76
CA LYS A 607 -3.91 28.41 -14.81
C LYS A 607 -3.27 29.45 -13.87
N GLY A 608 -2.20 29.11 -13.16
CA GLY A 608 -1.40 30.00 -12.32
C GLY A 608 -1.70 29.95 -10.82
N GLU A 609 -2.42 28.94 -10.33
CA GLU A 609 -2.58 28.74 -8.90
C GLU A 609 -1.36 28.00 -8.34
N ASN A 610 -0.62 28.61 -7.41
CA ASN A 610 0.65 28.07 -6.93
C ASN A 610 0.47 27.01 -5.82
N LYS A 611 -0.68 27.00 -5.14
CA LYS A 611 -0.95 26.04 -4.05
C LYS A 611 -2.40 25.56 -4.10
N VAL A 612 -2.57 24.27 -4.25
CA VAL A 612 -3.88 23.60 -4.26
C VAL A 612 -3.94 22.60 -3.10
N ILE A 613 -4.99 22.66 -2.31
CA ILE A 613 -5.27 21.68 -1.26
C ILE A 613 -6.38 20.77 -1.73
N LEU A 614 -6.12 19.46 -1.75
CA LEU A 614 -7.11 18.45 -2.08
C LEU A 614 -7.97 18.15 -0.85
N ASN A 615 -9.27 18.41 -0.98
CA ASN A 615 -10.25 18.27 0.11
C ASN A 615 -11.22 17.08 -0.10
N GLY A 616 -11.05 16.30 -1.17
CA GLY A 616 -11.88 15.13 -1.47
C GLY A 616 -11.84 14.09 -0.34
N TYR A 617 -12.98 13.43 -0.15
CA TYR A 617 -13.13 12.34 0.84
C TYR A 617 -12.74 11.00 0.28
#